data_bc079bf08a0de07c4fd351707ff9869f
#
_entry.id   bc079bf08a0de07c4fd351707ff9869f
#
_cell.length_a   1.000
_cell.length_b   1.000
_cell.length_c   1.000
_cell.angle_alpha   90.00
_cell.angle_beta   90.00
_cell.angle_gamma   90.00
#
_symmetry.space_group_name_H-M   'P 1'
#
loop_
_entity.id
_entity.type
_entity.pdbx_description
1 polymer ?
#
loop_
_entity_poly.entity_id
_entity_poly.type
_entity_poly.pdbx_seq_one_letter_code
_entity_poly.pdbx_strand_id
1 'polypeptide(L)'
;MGAGHDGAANELRKRLEAQGHTVRVIDFLHCCPFGIGWFIRWSYLVQLRVAPWSYELTYRLWYKMPSTWGFIVRLDTFIAGRRIRREIKNFDADVVVSTYPLSSLVLGNMRKKRWLKVPVMTYLTDFAVHPLWVHPHVDVHLATSEFAAATARERGGEDARAPGPLVADRFRRAPEASRNASRAALGLTDDQRAVLVVAGSWGVGDITGTYDAICAAGDFHPVVVCARDEDLKTKLEARGRGTILGWTDDMPGLMAACDVMVENAGGLTANEAFAVGLPVVTYLPIAGHGRDNAEGMSKIGVTRYAQDPDELRAALTDLSRPSAKRQEQIARAHGLFVADPTIDVVREATRRDRDGVLKPVQVPKLPHRMRVTAYSMLAIYGLMTLGAQGIAAFGVGVAEAPRSAHSRVYLGVHLSRAEVEQPAIQTALQRMHATAILDGETMSTADGAALQALVDQRVDVGNGGWGKGRPFRPLRAETDVIASTDAIKKSVSGAKVLEFVPGRRFDAFDQIYARRRNQRLVRPDFVVRPGALPKRLHDRGVYVLDGRGSSARRTHGALTALARTLTREKLRSSPLSDLR
;
A
#
# COMPACT_ATOMS: atom_id res chain seq x y z
N MET A 1 -9.53 6.97 -8.33
CA MET A 1 -8.50 7.46 -7.40
C MET A 1 -8.47 6.58 -6.16
N GLY A 2 -9.11 6.87 -5.08
CA GLY A 2 -9.33 6.06 -3.89
C GLY A 2 -10.82 5.96 -3.63
N ALA A 3 -11.28 4.85 -3.00
CA ALA A 3 -12.72 4.63 -2.79
C ALA A 3 -13.39 5.78 -2.03
N GLY A 4 -12.69 6.45 -1.12
CA GLY A 4 -13.21 7.60 -0.39
C GLY A 4 -13.54 8.80 -1.28
N HIS A 5 -12.60 9.16 -2.16
CA HIS A 5 -12.79 10.27 -3.10
C HIS A 5 -13.89 9.99 -4.14
N ASP A 6 -13.87 8.77 -4.69
CA ASP A 6 -14.86 8.31 -5.67
C ASP A 6 -16.23 8.18 -5.01
N GLY A 7 -16.30 7.71 -3.75
CA GLY A 7 -17.52 7.62 -2.96
C GLY A 7 -18.17 8.98 -2.72
N ALA A 8 -17.38 9.97 -2.28
CA ALA A 8 -17.86 11.34 -2.09
C ALA A 8 -18.38 11.96 -3.40
N ALA A 9 -17.63 11.80 -4.51
CA ALA A 9 -18.05 12.31 -5.81
C ALA A 9 -19.37 11.66 -6.30
N ASN A 10 -19.52 10.35 -6.14
CA ASN A 10 -20.70 9.62 -6.54
C ASN A 10 -21.92 9.95 -5.66
N GLU A 11 -21.73 10.11 -4.36
CA GLU A 11 -22.82 10.49 -3.46
C GLU A 11 -23.28 11.91 -3.74
N LEU A 12 -22.35 12.86 -3.96
CA LEU A 12 -22.67 14.22 -4.36
C LEU A 12 -23.46 14.23 -5.68
N ARG A 13 -22.99 13.47 -6.69
CA ARG A 13 -23.70 13.30 -7.96
C ARG A 13 -25.11 12.82 -7.75
N LYS A 14 -25.30 11.71 -7.01
CA LYS A 14 -26.59 11.10 -6.76
C LYS A 14 -27.60 12.08 -6.13
N ARG A 15 -27.15 12.84 -5.13
CA ARG A 15 -27.99 13.82 -4.44
C ARG A 15 -28.38 15.00 -5.34
N LEU A 16 -27.44 15.51 -6.14
CA LEU A 16 -27.72 16.60 -7.07
C LEU A 16 -28.63 16.15 -8.21
N GLU A 17 -28.43 14.95 -8.77
CA GLU A 17 -29.32 14.37 -9.79
C GLU A 17 -30.75 14.18 -9.25
N ALA A 18 -30.90 13.75 -7.99
CA ALA A 18 -32.20 13.64 -7.33
C ALA A 18 -32.91 15.01 -7.15
N GLN A 19 -32.15 16.11 -7.14
CA GLN A 19 -32.67 17.48 -7.12
C GLN A 19 -32.91 18.06 -8.52
N GLY A 20 -32.74 17.25 -9.59
CA GLY A 20 -32.99 17.67 -10.98
C GLY A 20 -31.80 18.31 -11.67
N HIS A 21 -30.60 18.28 -11.07
CA HIS A 21 -29.40 18.81 -11.69
C HIS A 21 -28.70 17.77 -12.56
N THR A 22 -28.07 18.20 -13.65
CA THR A 22 -27.22 17.33 -14.49
C THR A 22 -25.80 17.31 -13.96
N VAL A 23 -25.26 16.13 -13.67
CA VAL A 23 -23.92 15.98 -13.07
C VAL A 23 -23.03 15.08 -13.92
N ARG A 24 -21.79 15.49 -14.14
CA ARG A 24 -20.76 14.70 -14.82
C ARG A 24 -19.56 14.49 -13.89
N VAL A 25 -19.24 13.25 -13.60
CA VAL A 25 -18.04 12.87 -12.82
C VAL A 25 -16.90 12.57 -13.77
N ILE A 26 -15.73 13.17 -13.50
CA ILE A 26 -14.50 13.00 -14.30
C ILE A 26 -13.38 12.55 -13.38
N ASP A 27 -12.74 11.43 -13.70
CA ASP A 27 -11.50 11.04 -13.01
C ASP A 27 -10.33 11.93 -13.47
N PHE A 28 -9.77 12.69 -12.53
CA PHE A 28 -8.64 13.58 -12.76
C PHE A 28 -7.44 12.88 -13.41
N LEU A 29 -7.14 11.64 -13.00
CA LEU A 29 -6.01 10.89 -13.53
C LEU A 29 -6.19 10.52 -15.01
N HIS A 30 -7.42 10.34 -15.47
CA HIS A 30 -7.72 10.15 -16.88
C HIS A 30 -7.49 11.43 -17.71
N CYS A 31 -7.47 12.60 -17.08
CA CYS A 31 -7.12 13.84 -17.74
C CYS A 31 -5.60 14.01 -17.96
N CYS A 32 -4.78 13.22 -17.27
CA CYS A 32 -3.32 13.23 -17.44
C CYS A 32 -2.93 12.40 -18.68
N PRO A 33 -2.22 12.98 -19.67
CA PRO A 33 -1.80 12.28 -20.88
C PRO A 33 -0.63 11.30 -20.62
N PHE A 34 -0.27 10.54 -21.64
CA PHE A 34 0.92 9.68 -21.68
C PHE A 34 1.08 8.67 -20.53
N GLY A 35 -0.03 8.18 -19.96
CA GLY A 35 0.02 7.22 -18.85
C GLY A 35 0.45 7.80 -17.50
N ILE A 36 0.63 9.12 -17.40
CA ILE A 36 1.04 9.80 -16.15
C ILE A 36 0.02 9.51 -15.03
N GLY A 37 -1.28 9.55 -15.33
CA GLY A 37 -2.30 9.23 -14.32
C GLY A 37 -2.21 7.79 -13.81
N TRP A 38 -1.94 6.83 -14.70
CA TRP A 38 -1.66 5.44 -14.31
C TRP A 38 -0.40 5.35 -13.44
N PHE A 39 0.67 6.04 -13.81
CA PHE A 39 1.93 6.07 -13.05
C PHE A 39 1.74 6.65 -11.64
N ILE A 40 1.00 7.77 -11.50
CA ILE A 40 0.68 8.36 -10.19
C ILE A 40 -0.08 7.34 -9.32
N ARG A 41 -1.10 6.69 -9.88
CA ARG A 41 -1.88 5.67 -9.17
C ARG A 41 -1.02 4.47 -8.76
N TRP A 42 -0.22 3.97 -9.68
CA TRP A 42 0.67 2.84 -9.45
C TRP A 42 1.74 3.18 -8.40
N SER A 43 2.41 4.33 -8.52
CA SER A 43 3.45 4.75 -7.57
C SER A 43 2.88 4.93 -6.15
N TYR A 44 1.70 5.50 -6.03
CA TYR A 44 1.01 5.64 -4.75
C TYR A 44 0.70 4.29 -4.10
N LEU A 45 0.16 3.34 -4.87
CA LEU A 45 -0.10 1.99 -4.38
C LEU A 45 1.18 1.25 -3.96
N VAL A 46 2.23 1.37 -4.76
CA VAL A 46 3.54 0.79 -4.43
C VAL A 46 4.10 1.41 -3.16
N GLN A 47 4.04 2.73 -3.01
CA GLN A 47 4.49 3.38 -1.79
C GLN A 47 3.73 2.89 -0.55
N LEU A 48 2.42 2.83 -0.60
CA LEU A 48 1.62 2.41 0.55
C LEU A 48 1.81 0.92 0.93
N ARG A 49 1.94 0.04 -0.07
CA ARG A 49 2.08 -1.41 0.18
C ARG A 49 3.50 -1.85 0.47
N VAL A 50 4.46 -1.17 -0.16
CA VAL A 50 5.83 -1.65 -0.29
C VAL A 50 6.82 -0.76 0.45
N ALA A 51 6.55 0.55 0.57
CA ALA A 51 7.42 1.51 1.23
C ALA A 51 6.63 2.62 1.97
N PRO A 52 5.80 2.29 3.00
CA PRO A 52 4.97 3.28 3.68
C PRO A 52 5.76 4.50 4.18
N TRP A 53 7.00 4.28 4.63
CA TRP A 53 7.89 5.37 5.06
C TRP A 53 8.24 6.37 3.92
N SER A 54 8.32 5.91 2.66
CA SER A 54 8.60 6.80 1.52
C SER A 54 7.40 7.68 1.21
N TYR A 55 6.20 7.16 1.39
CA TYR A 55 4.98 7.95 1.33
C TYR A 55 4.92 8.96 2.47
N GLU A 56 5.21 8.54 3.70
CA GLU A 56 5.30 9.45 4.87
C GLU A 56 6.28 10.59 4.61
N LEU A 57 7.48 10.28 4.11
CA LEU A 57 8.49 11.28 3.78
C LEU A 57 7.98 12.26 2.72
N THR A 58 7.43 11.76 1.61
CA THR A 58 6.87 12.60 0.54
C THR A 58 5.74 13.47 1.06
N TYR A 59 4.83 12.88 1.83
CA TYR A 59 3.70 13.56 2.45
C TYR A 59 4.17 14.68 3.40
N ARG A 60 5.16 14.43 4.27
CA ARG A 60 5.72 15.45 5.19
C ARG A 60 6.53 16.53 4.46
N LEU A 61 7.22 16.20 3.39
CA LEU A 61 7.93 17.19 2.57
C LEU A 61 6.98 18.25 1.99
N TRP A 62 5.74 17.89 1.65
CA TRP A 62 4.74 18.84 1.20
C TRP A 62 4.44 19.93 2.24
N TYR A 63 4.49 19.62 3.52
CA TYR A 63 4.37 20.61 4.59
C TYR A 63 5.58 21.56 4.66
N LYS A 64 6.79 21.03 4.45
CA LYS A 64 8.05 21.77 4.66
C LYS A 64 8.50 22.58 3.45
N MET A 65 8.02 22.26 2.25
CA MET A 65 8.53 22.85 1.00
C MET A 65 7.41 23.33 0.06
N PRO A 66 6.51 24.23 0.51
CA PRO A 66 5.32 24.62 -0.26
C PRO A 66 5.64 25.30 -1.60
N SER A 67 6.80 25.93 -1.74
CA SER A 67 7.19 26.61 -2.98
C SER A 67 7.75 25.69 -4.06
N THR A 68 8.36 24.56 -3.68
CA THR A 68 8.81 23.53 -4.63
C THR A 68 7.59 22.90 -5.31
N TRP A 69 6.52 22.74 -4.57
CA TRP A 69 5.27 22.15 -5.06
C TRP A 69 4.51 23.09 -5.99
N GLY A 70 4.69 24.40 -5.88
CA GLY A 70 4.15 25.37 -6.84
C GLY A 70 4.60 25.09 -8.28
N PHE A 71 5.79 24.51 -8.48
CA PHE A 71 6.23 24.07 -9.81
C PHE A 71 5.49 22.79 -10.26
N ILE A 72 5.35 21.80 -9.39
CA ILE A 72 4.63 20.55 -9.70
C ILE A 72 3.17 20.87 -10.05
N VAL A 73 2.49 21.71 -9.28
CA VAL A 73 1.13 22.16 -9.59
C VAL A 73 1.04 22.88 -10.93
N ARG A 74 2.07 23.70 -11.29
CA ARG A 74 2.12 24.36 -12.61
C ARG A 74 2.30 23.34 -13.73
N LEU A 75 3.14 22.33 -13.51
CA LEU A 75 3.38 21.25 -14.47
C LEU A 75 2.12 20.42 -14.63
N ASP A 76 1.49 20.00 -13.56
CA ASP A 76 0.23 19.25 -13.57
C ASP A 76 -0.89 20.05 -14.23
N THR A 77 -0.97 21.36 -13.97
CA THR A 77 -1.92 22.26 -14.64
C THR A 77 -1.63 22.37 -16.13
N PHE A 78 -0.36 22.41 -16.54
CA PHE A 78 0.02 22.42 -17.94
C PHE A 78 -0.35 21.10 -18.64
N ILE A 79 -0.11 19.99 -17.96
CA ILE A 79 -0.33 18.63 -18.48
C ILE A 79 -1.83 18.31 -18.58
N ALA A 80 -2.58 18.43 -17.47
CA ALA A 80 -3.97 18.02 -17.38
C ALA A 80 -4.97 19.15 -17.70
N GLY A 81 -4.58 20.41 -17.45
CA GLY A 81 -5.50 21.55 -17.47
C GLY A 81 -6.19 21.81 -18.80
N ARG A 82 -5.52 21.58 -19.94
CA ARG A 82 -6.15 21.74 -21.28
C ARG A 82 -7.29 20.75 -21.47
N ARG A 83 -7.12 19.50 -21.04
CA ARG A 83 -8.15 18.46 -21.15
C ARG A 83 -9.29 18.73 -20.18
N ILE A 84 -8.99 19.07 -18.92
CA ILE A 84 -9.98 19.47 -17.92
C ILE A 84 -10.80 20.66 -18.43
N ARG A 85 -10.16 21.70 -18.94
CA ARG A 85 -10.87 22.87 -19.48
C ARG A 85 -11.81 22.50 -20.64
N ARG A 86 -11.39 21.59 -21.52
CA ARG A 86 -12.22 21.09 -22.62
C ARG A 86 -13.44 20.36 -22.09
N GLU A 87 -13.25 19.47 -21.11
CA GLU A 87 -14.36 18.72 -20.49
C GLU A 87 -15.38 19.65 -19.84
N ILE A 88 -14.91 20.64 -19.03
CA ILE A 88 -15.74 21.63 -18.37
C ILE A 88 -16.51 22.47 -19.40
N LYS A 89 -15.85 22.93 -20.46
CA LYS A 89 -16.48 23.73 -21.51
C LYS A 89 -17.48 22.91 -22.33
N ASN A 90 -17.16 21.66 -22.69
CA ASN A 90 -18.05 20.80 -23.47
C ASN A 90 -19.31 20.39 -22.70
N PHE A 91 -19.22 20.36 -21.36
CA PHE A 91 -20.36 20.09 -20.49
C PHE A 91 -21.16 21.34 -20.15
N ASP A 92 -20.60 22.53 -20.41
CA ASP A 92 -21.16 23.83 -20.04
C ASP A 92 -21.50 23.92 -18.53
N ALA A 93 -20.50 23.57 -17.72
CA ALA A 93 -20.69 23.46 -16.28
C ALA A 93 -20.94 24.82 -15.63
N ASP A 94 -21.89 24.89 -14.68
CA ASP A 94 -22.14 26.06 -13.83
C ASP A 94 -21.21 26.11 -12.62
N VAL A 95 -20.76 24.96 -12.13
CA VAL A 95 -19.82 24.83 -11.00
C VAL A 95 -18.96 23.59 -11.18
N VAL A 96 -17.74 23.60 -10.64
CA VAL A 96 -16.83 22.45 -10.62
C VAL A 96 -16.49 22.12 -9.18
N VAL A 97 -16.74 20.87 -8.77
CA VAL A 97 -16.41 20.39 -7.42
C VAL A 97 -15.29 19.35 -7.50
N SER A 98 -14.22 19.56 -6.78
CA SER A 98 -13.14 18.60 -6.61
C SER A 98 -13.31 17.81 -5.31
N THR A 99 -13.19 16.49 -5.39
CA THR A 99 -13.12 15.60 -4.22
C THR A 99 -11.72 14.98 -4.04
N TYR A 100 -10.70 15.56 -4.72
CA TYR A 100 -9.35 15.00 -4.73
C TYR A 100 -8.29 16.11 -4.64
N PRO A 101 -7.24 15.95 -3.80
CA PRO A 101 -6.30 17.02 -3.48
C PRO A 101 -5.58 17.61 -4.72
N LEU A 102 -5.02 16.76 -5.59
CA LEU A 102 -4.30 17.23 -6.78
C LEU A 102 -5.23 17.97 -7.76
N SER A 103 -6.47 17.49 -7.94
CA SER A 103 -7.44 18.21 -8.78
C SER A 103 -7.80 19.56 -8.18
N SER A 104 -7.90 19.68 -6.85
CA SER A 104 -8.15 20.94 -6.16
C SER A 104 -7.05 21.97 -6.47
N LEU A 105 -5.79 21.57 -6.37
CA LEU A 105 -4.66 22.45 -6.69
C LEU A 105 -4.64 22.87 -8.17
N VAL A 106 -4.90 21.94 -9.08
CA VAL A 106 -4.92 22.21 -10.53
C VAL A 106 -6.07 23.16 -10.88
N LEU A 107 -7.27 22.90 -10.38
CA LEU A 107 -8.45 23.73 -10.62
C LEU A 107 -8.27 25.15 -10.02
N GLY A 108 -7.76 25.25 -8.79
CA GLY A 108 -7.42 26.52 -8.16
C GLY A 108 -6.38 27.32 -8.95
N ASN A 109 -5.34 26.64 -9.49
CA ASN A 109 -4.35 27.30 -10.35
C ASN A 109 -4.93 27.71 -11.72
N MET A 110 -5.86 26.94 -12.27
CA MET A 110 -6.61 27.31 -13.49
C MET A 110 -7.52 28.52 -13.23
N ARG A 111 -8.17 28.58 -12.05
CA ARG A 111 -8.95 29.73 -11.61
C ARG A 111 -8.08 30.96 -11.46
N LYS A 112 -6.91 30.84 -10.81
CA LYS A 112 -5.88 31.90 -10.70
C LYS A 112 -5.46 32.47 -12.06
N LYS A 113 -5.30 31.60 -13.06
CA LYS A 113 -4.92 31.99 -14.42
C LYS A 113 -6.09 32.48 -15.28
N ARG A 114 -7.28 32.55 -14.71
CA ARG A 114 -8.53 32.88 -15.44
C ARG A 114 -8.85 31.93 -16.60
N TRP A 115 -8.34 30.69 -16.53
CA TRP A 115 -8.69 29.65 -17.50
C TRP A 115 -10.09 29.10 -17.24
N LEU A 116 -10.58 29.19 -16.00
CA LEU A 116 -11.92 28.84 -15.60
C LEU A 116 -12.63 30.11 -15.11
N LYS A 117 -13.83 30.35 -15.64
CA LYS A 117 -14.75 31.42 -15.21
C LYS A 117 -15.79 30.92 -14.22
N VAL A 118 -16.09 29.62 -14.27
CA VAL A 118 -17.03 28.97 -13.36
C VAL A 118 -16.45 28.82 -11.97
N PRO A 119 -17.27 28.89 -10.90
CA PRO A 119 -16.84 28.64 -9.53
C PRO A 119 -16.19 27.26 -9.38
N VAL A 120 -15.15 27.22 -8.56
CA VAL A 120 -14.44 25.99 -8.21
C VAL A 120 -14.60 25.74 -6.73
N MET A 121 -15.09 24.57 -6.38
CA MET A 121 -15.24 24.13 -5.00
C MET A 121 -14.36 22.91 -4.73
N THR A 122 -13.96 22.73 -3.49
CA THR A 122 -13.28 21.51 -3.02
C THR A 122 -14.09 20.92 -1.89
N TYR A 123 -14.43 19.64 -2.00
CA TYR A 123 -14.95 18.85 -0.90
C TYR A 123 -13.79 18.06 -0.26
N LEU A 124 -13.43 18.42 0.96
CA LEU A 124 -12.37 17.81 1.75
C LEU A 124 -12.88 16.49 2.33
N THR A 125 -12.34 15.37 1.87
CA THR A 125 -12.74 14.03 2.37
C THR A 125 -12.01 13.62 3.64
N ASP A 126 -10.94 14.34 3.99
CA ASP A 126 -10.07 14.07 5.12
C ASP A 126 -10.41 14.97 6.33
N PHE A 127 -10.24 14.43 7.53
CA PHE A 127 -10.34 15.20 8.77
C PHE A 127 -9.12 16.08 9.02
N ALA A 128 -7.95 15.62 8.59
CA ALA A 128 -6.73 16.42 8.58
C ALA A 128 -6.51 17.05 7.21
N VAL A 129 -6.54 18.37 7.18
CA VAL A 129 -6.40 19.11 5.91
C VAL A 129 -4.93 19.26 5.56
N HIS A 130 -4.45 18.42 4.64
CA HIS A 130 -3.10 18.56 4.08
C HIS A 130 -3.01 19.80 3.15
N PRO A 131 -1.84 20.47 3.03
CA PRO A 131 -1.68 21.61 2.11
C PRO A 131 -2.11 21.35 0.66
N LEU A 132 -2.08 20.11 0.20
CA LEU A 132 -2.55 19.71 -1.14
C LEU A 132 -4.05 19.92 -1.35
N TRP A 133 -4.84 19.99 -0.30
CA TRP A 133 -6.28 20.19 -0.39
C TRP A 133 -6.68 21.64 -0.65
N VAL A 134 -5.85 22.60 -0.24
CA VAL A 134 -6.21 23.99 -0.17
C VAL A 134 -5.47 24.81 -1.23
N HIS A 135 -6.22 25.53 -2.04
CA HIS A 135 -5.68 26.52 -2.95
C HIS A 135 -6.43 27.86 -2.77
N PRO A 136 -5.74 28.99 -2.60
CA PRO A 136 -6.37 30.28 -2.28
C PRO A 136 -7.35 30.82 -3.33
N HIS A 137 -7.34 30.22 -4.54
CA HIS A 137 -8.23 30.59 -5.63
C HIS A 137 -9.31 29.52 -5.90
N VAL A 138 -9.51 28.58 -4.99
CA VAL A 138 -10.73 27.80 -4.90
C VAL A 138 -11.77 28.65 -4.18
N ASP A 139 -12.95 28.77 -4.76
CA ASP A 139 -13.97 29.71 -4.28
C ASP A 139 -14.55 29.26 -2.93
N VAL A 140 -14.78 27.96 -2.74
CA VAL A 140 -15.31 27.40 -1.48
C VAL A 140 -14.65 26.04 -1.17
N HIS A 141 -14.31 25.83 0.09
CA HIS A 141 -13.88 24.55 0.63
C HIS A 141 -14.98 23.99 1.55
N LEU A 142 -15.52 22.83 1.22
CA LEU A 142 -16.48 22.10 2.05
C LEU A 142 -15.76 21.02 2.83
N ALA A 143 -15.94 20.99 4.13
CA ALA A 143 -15.21 20.11 5.04
C ALA A 143 -16.11 19.13 5.78
N THR A 144 -15.54 18.00 6.20
CA THR A 144 -16.22 16.98 7.01
C THR A 144 -16.47 17.41 8.45
N SER A 145 -15.75 18.44 8.94
CA SER A 145 -15.87 18.94 10.30
C SER A 145 -15.43 20.40 10.39
N GLU A 146 -15.88 21.11 11.44
CA GLU A 146 -15.43 22.49 11.70
C GLU A 146 -13.91 22.55 11.97
N PHE A 147 -13.33 21.53 12.58
CA PHE A 147 -11.89 21.41 12.74
C PHE A 147 -11.15 21.42 11.39
N ALA A 148 -11.65 20.66 10.41
CA ALA A 148 -11.10 20.65 9.06
C ALA A 148 -11.33 21.96 8.34
N ALA A 149 -12.51 22.62 8.49
CA ALA A 149 -12.80 23.92 7.91
C ALA A 149 -11.88 25.02 8.49
N ALA A 150 -11.68 25.02 9.80
CA ALA A 150 -10.76 25.96 10.45
C ALA A 150 -9.32 25.79 9.94
N THR A 151 -8.84 24.55 9.84
CA THR A 151 -7.53 24.24 9.27
C THR A 151 -7.42 24.67 7.80
N ALA A 152 -8.48 24.53 7.00
CA ALA A 152 -8.49 25.01 5.63
C ALA A 152 -8.38 26.54 5.55
N ARG A 153 -9.05 27.27 6.43
CA ARG A 153 -8.96 28.76 6.53
C ARG A 153 -7.54 29.20 6.90
N GLU A 154 -6.92 28.57 7.88
CA GLU A 154 -5.51 28.81 8.27
C GLU A 154 -4.54 28.60 7.10
N ARG A 155 -4.88 27.72 6.15
CA ARG A 155 -4.09 27.43 4.97
C ARG A 155 -4.43 28.27 3.74
N GLY A 156 -5.29 29.28 3.89
CA GLY A 156 -5.65 30.21 2.84
C GLY A 156 -6.92 29.85 2.05
N GLY A 157 -7.71 28.90 2.52
CA GLY A 157 -9.06 28.64 2.04
C GLY A 157 -10.05 29.57 2.73
N GLU A 158 -10.10 30.86 2.33
CA GLU A 158 -10.85 31.92 3.03
C GLU A 158 -12.32 31.54 3.30
N ASP A 159 -13.03 30.99 2.30
CA ASP A 159 -14.39 30.46 2.46
C ASP A 159 -14.34 28.93 2.64
N ALA A 160 -14.19 28.50 3.88
CA ALA A 160 -14.28 27.09 4.25
C ALA A 160 -15.46 26.89 5.20
N ARG A 161 -16.35 25.97 4.83
CA ARG A 161 -17.60 25.62 5.50
C ARG A 161 -17.59 24.16 5.89
N ALA A 162 -18.29 23.79 6.96
CA ALA A 162 -18.34 22.43 7.48
C ALA A 162 -19.79 21.86 7.42
N PRO A 163 -20.32 21.53 6.24
CA PRO A 163 -21.64 20.87 6.16
C PRO A 163 -21.60 19.47 6.76
N GLY A 164 -20.45 18.82 6.75
CA GLY A 164 -20.24 17.50 7.30
C GLY A 164 -19.96 16.43 6.25
N PRO A 165 -19.90 15.14 6.68
CA PRO A 165 -19.55 14.03 5.81
C PRO A 165 -20.64 13.72 4.76
N LEU A 166 -20.21 13.34 3.56
CA LEU A 166 -21.06 12.77 2.50
C LEU A 166 -21.11 11.25 2.67
N VAL A 167 -22.25 10.76 3.10
CA VAL A 167 -22.50 9.32 3.32
C VAL A 167 -23.83 8.97 2.68
N ALA A 168 -23.91 7.80 2.04
CA ALA A 168 -25.13 7.34 1.41
C ALA A 168 -26.28 7.15 2.43
N ASP A 169 -27.51 7.51 2.03
CA ASP A 169 -28.68 7.49 2.92
C ASP A 169 -28.94 6.13 3.58
N ARG A 170 -28.53 5.03 2.93
CA ARG A 170 -28.65 3.68 3.50
C ARG A 170 -27.94 3.51 4.84
N PHE A 171 -26.90 4.30 5.13
CA PHE A 171 -26.20 4.30 6.42
C PHE A 171 -26.92 5.12 7.49
N ARG A 172 -27.77 6.07 7.11
CA ARG A 172 -28.53 6.92 8.04
C ARG A 172 -29.82 6.28 8.53
N ARG A 173 -30.34 5.28 7.81
CA ARG A 173 -31.64 4.67 8.02
C ARG A 173 -31.60 3.24 8.52
N ALA A 174 -30.46 2.77 9.07
CA ALA A 174 -30.37 1.40 9.58
C ALA A 174 -31.31 1.25 10.80
N PRO A 175 -32.46 0.55 10.71
CA PRO A 175 -33.35 0.38 11.84
C PRO A 175 -32.74 -0.55 12.87
N GLU A 176 -33.07 -0.36 14.14
CA GLU A 176 -32.66 -1.24 15.25
C GLU A 176 -33.10 -2.71 15.02
N ALA A 177 -34.23 -2.91 14.35
CA ALA A 177 -34.69 -4.23 13.89
C ALA A 177 -33.72 -4.93 12.93
N SER A 178 -32.89 -4.18 12.21
CA SER A 178 -31.84 -4.70 11.32
C SER A 178 -30.67 -5.33 12.11
N ARG A 179 -30.38 -4.86 13.33
CA ARG A 179 -29.26 -5.36 14.13
C ARG A 179 -29.38 -6.85 14.45
N ASN A 180 -30.52 -7.28 14.99
CA ASN A 180 -30.73 -8.68 15.40
C ASN A 180 -30.70 -9.61 14.19
N ALA A 181 -31.33 -9.21 13.07
CA ALA A 181 -31.30 -9.97 11.84
C ALA A 181 -29.86 -10.11 11.28
N SER A 182 -29.10 -9.01 11.29
CA SER A 182 -27.70 -9.00 10.82
C SER A 182 -26.79 -9.82 11.74
N ARG A 183 -26.99 -9.76 13.07
CA ARG A 183 -26.23 -10.61 14.02
C ARG A 183 -26.55 -12.09 13.81
N ALA A 184 -27.80 -12.46 13.66
CA ALA A 184 -28.21 -13.83 13.35
C ALA A 184 -27.59 -14.35 12.04
N ALA A 185 -27.57 -13.52 10.98
CA ALA A 185 -26.95 -13.86 9.71
C ALA A 185 -25.42 -14.08 9.81
N LEU A 186 -24.77 -13.44 10.79
CA LEU A 186 -23.34 -13.62 11.08
C LEU A 186 -23.06 -14.73 12.12
N GLY A 187 -24.11 -15.37 12.64
CA GLY A 187 -23.97 -16.36 13.72
C GLY A 187 -23.52 -15.78 15.07
N LEU A 188 -23.76 -14.48 15.29
CA LEU A 188 -23.37 -13.79 16.52
C LEU A 188 -24.47 -13.90 17.57
N THR A 189 -24.10 -14.26 18.77
CA THR A 189 -24.97 -14.26 19.96
C THR A 189 -25.05 -12.85 20.60
N ASP A 190 -26.07 -12.57 21.38
CA ASP A 190 -26.31 -11.23 21.95
C ASP A 190 -25.21 -10.79 22.94
N ASP A 191 -24.57 -11.70 23.59
CA ASP A 191 -23.49 -11.47 24.57
C ASP A 191 -22.11 -11.24 23.91
N GLN A 192 -21.91 -11.70 22.67
CA GLN A 192 -20.66 -11.52 21.94
C GLN A 192 -20.41 -10.05 21.61
N ARG A 193 -19.18 -9.60 21.86
CA ARG A 193 -18.72 -8.25 21.53
C ARG A 193 -18.06 -8.27 20.14
N ALA A 194 -18.82 -7.87 19.13
CA ALA A 194 -18.39 -7.89 17.74
C ALA A 194 -17.60 -6.63 17.37
N VAL A 195 -16.39 -6.82 16.84
CA VAL A 195 -15.48 -5.75 16.41
C VAL A 195 -15.31 -5.81 14.91
N LEU A 196 -15.83 -4.79 14.21
CA LEU A 196 -15.70 -4.68 12.76
C LEU A 196 -14.32 -4.17 12.35
N VAL A 197 -13.69 -4.85 11.40
CA VAL A 197 -12.45 -4.40 10.73
C VAL A 197 -12.67 -4.44 9.23
N VAL A 198 -12.36 -3.35 8.53
CA VAL A 198 -12.53 -3.29 7.08
C VAL A 198 -11.19 -3.02 6.41
N ALA A 199 -10.74 -3.93 5.55
CA ALA A 199 -9.45 -3.83 4.85
C ALA A 199 -9.39 -2.75 3.78
N GLY A 200 -10.47 -1.99 3.58
CA GLY A 200 -10.59 -1.02 2.51
C GLY A 200 -10.49 -1.66 1.11
N SER A 201 -10.85 -0.92 0.06
CA SER A 201 -10.88 -1.44 -1.32
C SER A 201 -9.50 -1.82 -1.89
N TRP A 202 -8.43 -1.38 -1.26
CA TRP A 202 -7.06 -1.59 -1.72
C TRP A 202 -6.22 -2.49 -0.79
N GLY A 203 -6.80 -2.97 0.32
CA GLY A 203 -6.11 -3.84 1.26
C GLY A 203 -4.83 -3.20 1.83
N VAL A 204 -4.87 -1.89 2.12
CA VAL A 204 -3.70 -1.15 2.63
C VAL A 204 -3.75 -1.10 4.16
N GLY A 205 -2.60 -1.27 4.79
CA GLY A 205 -2.42 -1.27 6.23
C GLY A 205 -2.20 -2.68 6.80
N ASP A 206 -1.91 -2.76 8.09
CA ASP A 206 -1.68 -4.02 8.79
C ASP A 206 -2.99 -4.59 9.38
N ILE A 207 -3.84 -5.12 8.51
CA ILE A 207 -5.10 -5.75 8.91
C ILE A 207 -4.84 -7.01 9.74
N THR A 208 -3.78 -7.75 9.42
CA THR A 208 -3.41 -8.95 10.18
C THR A 208 -2.98 -8.60 11.60
N GLY A 209 -2.11 -7.58 11.76
CA GLY A 209 -1.71 -7.11 13.08
C GLY A 209 -2.88 -6.52 13.88
N THR A 210 -3.80 -5.82 13.21
CA THR A 210 -5.04 -5.33 13.84
C THR A 210 -5.92 -6.50 14.34
N TYR A 211 -6.13 -7.52 13.51
CA TYR A 211 -6.87 -8.71 13.88
C TYR A 211 -6.22 -9.43 15.09
N ASP A 212 -4.90 -9.63 15.05
CA ASP A 212 -4.16 -10.28 16.13
C ASP A 212 -4.27 -9.50 17.44
N ALA A 213 -4.16 -8.16 17.37
CA ALA A 213 -4.30 -7.29 18.52
C ALA A 213 -5.73 -7.35 19.13
N ILE A 214 -6.78 -7.40 18.30
CA ILE A 214 -8.16 -7.58 18.77
C ILE A 214 -8.33 -8.93 19.47
N CYS A 215 -7.80 -10.00 18.88
CA CYS A 215 -7.83 -11.33 19.46
C CYS A 215 -7.10 -11.41 20.81
N ALA A 216 -5.99 -10.68 20.95
CA ALA A 216 -5.21 -10.61 22.18
C ALA A 216 -5.84 -9.68 23.25
N ALA A 217 -6.69 -8.73 22.83
CA ALA A 217 -7.31 -7.75 23.73
C ALA A 217 -8.33 -8.37 24.71
N GLY A 218 -8.81 -9.59 24.44
CA GLY A 218 -9.74 -10.30 25.32
C GLY A 218 -10.83 -11.03 24.53
N ASP A 219 -12.00 -11.15 25.16
CA ASP A 219 -13.16 -11.84 24.57
C ASP A 219 -13.93 -10.90 23.63
N PHE A 220 -13.30 -10.62 22.48
CA PHE A 220 -13.90 -9.89 21.37
C PHE A 220 -14.02 -10.82 20.16
N HIS A 221 -15.09 -10.66 19.38
CA HIS A 221 -15.31 -11.41 18.14
C HIS A 221 -14.98 -10.51 16.95
N PRO A 222 -13.83 -10.69 16.29
CA PRO A 222 -13.50 -9.90 15.11
C PRO A 222 -14.40 -10.29 13.92
N VAL A 223 -14.98 -9.29 13.29
CA VAL A 223 -15.69 -9.40 12.01
C VAL A 223 -14.87 -8.66 10.98
N VAL A 224 -14.18 -9.38 10.10
CA VAL A 224 -13.22 -8.79 9.18
C VAL A 224 -13.71 -8.86 7.75
N VAL A 225 -13.80 -7.70 7.09
CA VAL A 225 -14.14 -7.59 5.66
C VAL A 225 -12.86 -7.44 4.86
N CYS A 226 -12.45 -8.51 4.17
CA CYS A 226 -11.25 -8.57 3.35
C CYS A 226 -11.44 -8.00 1.95
N ALA A 227 -12.66 -7.57 1.60
CA ALA A 227 -13.03 -7.11 0.27
C ALA A 227 -12.66 -8.12 -0.82
N ARG A 228 -11.79 -7.76 -1.77
CA ARG A 228 -11.36 -8.65 -2.88
C ARG A 228 -9.98 -9.28 -2.65
N ASP A 229 -9.48 -9.25 -1.43
CA ASP A 229 -8.17 -9.82 -1.06
C ASP A 229 -8.37 -11.24 -0.53
N GLU A 230 -8.42 -12.22 -1.45
CA GLU A 230 -8.61 -13.63 -1.12
C GLU A 230 -7.41 -14.21 -0.35
N ASP A 231 -6.20 -13.70 -0.56
CA ASP A 231 -5.01 -14.13 0.20
C ASP A 231 -5.13 -13.71 1.66
N LEU A 232 -5.57 -12.47 1.93
CA LEU A 232 -5.83 -12.00 3.28
C LEU A 232 -6.95 -12.80 3.94
N LYS A 233 -8.05 -13.07 3.21
CA LYS A 233 -9.19 -13.83 3.68
C LYS A 233 -8.74 -15.23 4.12
N THR A 234 -8.10 -15.99 3.24
CA THR A 234 -7.59 -17.34 3.53
C THR A 234 -6.64 -17.35 4.73
N LYS A 235 -5.77 -16.34 4.82
CA LYS A 235 -4.81 -16.21 5.93
C LYS A 235 -5.49 -15.98 7.27
N LEU A 236 -6.58 -15.21 7.32
CA LEU A 236 -7.31 -14.93 8.54
C LEU A 236 -8.24 -16.08 8.92
N GLU A 237 -8.90 -16.75 7.95
CA GLU A 237 -9.69 -17.95 8.17
C GLU A 237 -8.87 -19.08 8.81
N ALA A 238 -7.62 -19.24 8.38
CA ALA A 238 -6.70 -20.22 8.95
C ALA A 238 -6.37 -19.97 10.45
N ARG A 239 -6.66 -18.80 11.00
CA ARG A 239 -6.50 -18.49 12.43
C ARG A 239 -7.65 -18.98 13.32
N GLY A 240 -8.78 -19.36 12.71
CA GLY A 240 -9.89 -20.05 13.35
C GLY A 240 -10.70 -19.22 14.37
N ARG A 241 -10.57 -17.87 14.37
CA ARG A 241 -11.34 -17.01 15.29
C ARG A 241 -12.04 -15.87 14.54
N GLY A 242 -13.28 -15.58 14.92
CA GLY A 242 -14.07 -14.48 14.34
C GLY A 242 -14.78 -14.87 13.03
N THR A 243 -15.41 -13.90 12.40
CA THR A 243 -16.11 -14.02 11.12
C THR A 243 -15.32 -13.30 10.04
N ILE A 244 -14.82 -14.03 9.04
CA ILE A 244 -13.98 -13.49 7.97
C ILE A 244 -14.80 -13.46 6.68
N LEU A 245 -14.99 -12.27 6.12
CA LEU A 245 -15.83 -12.02 4.97
C LEU A 245 -14.99 -11.53 3.78
N GLY A 246 -15.37 -11.93 2.58
CA GLY A 246 -14.87 -11.33 1.34
C GLY A 246 -15.54 -9.97 1.04
N TRP A 247 -15.91 -9.77 -0.23
CA TRP A 247 -16.70 -8.60 -0.62
C TRP A 247 -18.13 -8.71 -0.10
N THR A 248 -18.68 -7.58 0.38
CA THR A 248 -20.07 -7.46 0.80
C THR A 248 -20.68 -6.16 0.29
N ASP A 249 -21.95 -6.22 -0.07
CA ASP A 249 -22.75 -5.05 -0.46
C ASP A 249 -23.59 -4.52 0.71
N ASP A 250 -23.75 -5.31 1.79
CA ASP A 250 -24.49 -4.92 2.99
C ASP A 250 -23.58 -4.43 4.12
N MET A 251 -22.80 -3.39 3.86
CA MET A 251 -22.02 -2.71 4.90
C MET A 251 -22.88 -2.09 6.00
N PRO A 252 -24.08 -1.49 5.71
CA PRO A 252 -24.96 -0.99 6.77
C PRO A 252 -25.39 -2.07 7.76
N GLY A 253 -25.77 -3.26 7.28
CA GLY A 253 -26.13 -4.40 8.13
C GLY A 253 -24.97 -4.90 8.97
N LEU A 254 -23.76 -5.00 8.39
CA LEU A 254 -22.55 -5.36 9.14
C LEU A 254 -22.22 -4.34 10.23
N MET A 255 -22.31 -3.04 9.92
CA MET A 255 -22.06 -1.98 10.90
C MET A 255 -23.11 -2.02 12.03
N ALA A 256 -24.39 -2.28 11.71
CA ALA A 256 -25.44 -2.43 12.69
C ALA A 256 -25.24 -3.66 13.59
N ALA A 257 -24.70 -4.76 13.07
CA ALA A 257 -24.43 -6.00 13.82
C ALA A 257 -23.29 -5.87 14.82
N CYS A 258 -22.32 -5.00 14.55
CA CYS A 258 -21.11 -4.84 15.36
C CYS A 258 -21.28 -3.82 16.50
N ASP A 259 -20.44 -3.91 17.49
CA ASP A 259 -20.46 -3.06 18.68
C ASP A 259 -19.49 -1.89 18.59
N VAL A 260 -18.38 -2.07 17.87
CA VAL A 260 -17.34 -1.08 17.65
C VAL A 260 -16.63 -1.39 16.33
N MET A 261 -16.10 -0.38 15.67
CA MET A 261 -15.25 -0.54 14.48
C MET A 261 -13.82 -0.15 14.80
N VAL A 262 -12.87 -0.94 14.32
CA VAL A 262 -11.44 -0.57 14.29
C VAL A 262 -11.07 -0.24 12.84
N GLU A 263 -10.51 0.96 12.63
CA GLU A 263 -10.13 1.48 11.32
C GLU A 263 -8.70 2.04 11.32
N ASN A 264 -8.15 2.30 10.14
CA ASN A 264 -6.74 2.72 9.99
C ASN A 264 -6.50 3.90 9.02
N ALA A 265 -7.54 4.56 8.52
CA ALA A 265 -7.39 5.59 7.48
C ALA A 265 -8.21 6.86 7.70
N GLY A 266 -9.28 6.81 8.48
CA GLY A 266 -10.17 7.94 8.72
C GLY A 266 -10.98 8.39 7.49
N GLY A 267 -11.20 7.49 6.54
CA GLY A 267 -11.87 7.80 5.28
C GLY A 267 -13.38 7.55 5.27
N LEU A 268 -13.90 7.15 4.09
CA LEU A 268 -15.34 6.95 3.85
C LEU A 268 -15.97 5.98 4.85
N THR A 269 -15.32 4.84 5.14
CA THR A 269 -15.85 3.81 6.05
C THR A 269 -16.01 4.33 7.48
N ALA A 270 -15.10 5.19 7.95
CA ALA A 270 -15.26 5.85 9.25
C ALA A 270 -16.49 6.79 9.26
N ASN A 271 -16.69 7.58 8.19
CA ASN A 271 -17.86 8.42 8.05
C ASN A 271 -19.19 7.64 7.98
N GLU A 272 -19.17 6.46 7.34
CA GLU A 272 -20.30 5.52 7.30
C GLU A 272 -20.62 4.99 8.70
N ALA A 273 -19.59 4.60 9.47
CA ALA A 273 -19.74 4.19 10.86
C ALA A 273 -20.31 5.32 11.76
N PHE A 274 -19.83 6.56 11.57
CA PHE A 274 -20.38 7.72 12.27
C PHE A 274 -21.86 7.93 11.97
N ALA A 275 -22.27 7.76 10.72
CA ALA A 275 -23.68 7.91 10.32
C ALA A 275 -24.60 6.83 10.90
N VAL A 276 -24.11 5.59 11.04
CA VAL A 276 -24.83 4.47 11.68
C VAL A 276 -24.85 4.60 13.22
N GLY A 277 -23.97 5.40 13.80
CA GLY A 277 -23.77 5.47 15.26
C GLY A 277 -22.92 4.34 15.82
N LEU A 278 -22.06 3.75 14.98
CA LEU A 278 -21.09 2.75 15.42
C LEU A 278 -19.82 3.46 15.93
N PRO A 279 -19.42 3.25 17.20
CA PRO A 279 -18.18 3.82 17.71
C PRO A 279 -16.96 3.36 16.94
N VAL A 280 -15.97 4.26 16.84
CA VAL A 280 -14.78 4.02 16.05
C VAL A 280 -13.52 4.12 16.92
N VAL A 281 -12.64 3.17 16.74
CA VAL A 281 -11.26 3.19 17.25
C VAL A 281 -10.32 3.21 16.07
N THR A 282 -9.38 4.15 16.04
CA THR A 282 -8.29 4.14 15.06
C THR A 282 -7.09 3.41 15.65
N TYR A 283 -6.59 2.40 14.91
CA TYR A 283 -5.43 1.62 15.33
C TYR A 283 -4.55 1.29 14.13
N LEU A 284 -3.23 1.31 14.30
CA LEU A 284 -2.23 1.10 13.23
C LEU A 284 -2.54 1.92 11.97
N PRO A 285 -2.69 3.25 12.07
CA PRO A 285 -3.08 4.07 10.92
C PRO A 285 -2.04 4.00 9.81
N ILE A 286 -2.54 4.02 8.57
CA ILE A 286 -1.66 4.06 7.40
C ILE A 286 -0.81 5.34 7.43
N ALA A 287 0.39 5.24 6.83
CA ALA A 287 1.34 6.35 6.80
C ALA A 287 0.75 7.63 6.17
N GLY A 288 1.24 8.78 6.58
CA GLY A 288 0.83 10.08 6.06
C GLY A 288 -0.58 10.47 6.49
N HIS A 289 -1.50 10.59 5.53
CA HIS A 289 -2.85 11.09 5.79
C HIS A 289 -3.66 10.27 6.81
N GLY A 290 -3.44 8.95 6.90
CA GLY A 290 -4.15 8.13 7.88
C GLY A 290 -3.81 8.50 9.32
N ARG A 291 -2.51 8.75 9.60
CA ARG A 291 -2.08 9.21 10.93
C ARG A 291 -2.61 10.60 11.25
N ASP A 292 -2.52 11.53 10.30
CA ASP A 292 -3.01 12.89 10.50
C ASP A 292 -4.54 12.89 10.70
N ASN A 293 -5.29 12.06 9.95
CA ASN A 293 -6.73 11.86 10.14
C ASN A 293 -7.04 11.28 11.53
N ALA A 294 -6.29 10.26 11.98
CA ALA A 294 -6.45 9.68 13.32
C ALA A 294 -6.31 10.74 14.42
N GLU A 295 -5.27 11.59 14.32
CA GLU A 295 -5.07 12.70 15.25
C GLU A 295 -6.21 13.73 15.16
N GLY A 296 -6.64 14.12 13.95
CA GLY A 296 -7.73 15.06 13.74
C GLY A 296 -9.06 14.58 14.31
N MET A 297 -9.44 13.33 14.02
CA MET A 297 -10.66 12.70 14.53
C MET A 297 -10.63 12.53 16.06
N SER A 298 -9.48 12.18 16.61
CA SER A 298 -9.30 12.03 18.05
C SER A 298 -9.44 13.37 18.78
N LYS A 299 -8.88 14.46 18.22
CA LYS A 299 -9.01 15.82 18.79
C LYS A 299 -10.44 16.29 18.91
N ILE A 300 -11.30 15.94 17.95
CA ILE A 300 -12.73 16.30 17.99
C ILE A 300 -13.59 15.22 18.67
N GLY A 301 -12.96 14.13 19.14
CA GLY A 301 -13.60 13.08 19.94
C GLY A 301 -14.55 12.16 19.18
N VAL A 302 -14.41 12.02 17.85
CA VAL A 302 -15.22 11.11 17.03
C VAL A 302 -14.58 9.75 16.84
N THR A 303 -13.31 9.61 17.18
CA THR A 303 -12.62 8.33 17.32
C THR A 303 -11.78 8.30 18.59
N ARG A 304 -11.42 7.11 19.04
CA ARG A 304 -10.33 6.92 20.00
C ARG A 304 -9.11 6.41 19.27
N TYR A 305 -8.04 7.18 19.25
CA TYR A 305 -6.79 6.77 18.64
C TYR A 305 -5.96 5.96 19.64
N ALA A 306 -5.87 4.66 19.42
CA ALA A 306 -5.05 3.73 20.20
C ALA A 306 -3.66 3.60 19.53
N GLN A 307 -2.59 3.87 20.28
CA GLN A 307 -1.22 3.86 19.79
C GLN A 307 -0.52 2.52 20.02
N ASP A 308 -1.01 1.75 21.01
CA ASP A 308 -0.49 0.45 21.40
C ASP A 308 -1.63 -0.55 21.70
N PRO A 309 -1.31 -1.85 21.88
CA PRO A 309 -2.32 -2.89 22.17
C PRO A 309 -3.09 -2.68 23.49
N ASP A 310 -2.49 -2.06 24.49
CA ASP A 310 -3.17 -1.83 25.78
C ASP A 310 -4.18 -0.70 25.66
N GLU A 311 -3.87 0.36 24.93
CA GLU A 311 -4.81 1.42 24.58
C GLU A 311 -5.95 0.89 23.69
N LEU A 312 -5.66 -0.02 22.74
CA LEU A 312 -6.69 -0.68 21.95
C LEU A 312 -7.63 -1.49 22.84
N ARG A 313 -7.11 -2.30 23.75
CA ARG A 313 -7.90 -3.09 24.70
C ARG A 313 -8.81 -2.19 25.55
N ALA A 314 -8.27 -1.11 26.08
CA ALA A 314 -9.02 -0.15 26.87
C ALA A 314 -10.13 0.52 26.04
N ALA A 315 -9.84 0.93 24.80
CA ALA A 315 -10.80 1.53 23.90
C ALA A 315 -11.93 0.55 23.53
N LEU A 316 -11.59 -0.69 23.18
CA LEU A 316 -12.59 -1.73 22.88
C LEU A 316 -13.48 -2.04 24.08
N THR A 317 -12.90 -2.10 25.28
CA THR A 317 -13.65 -2.33 26.52
C THR A 317 -14.64 -1.20 26.80
N ASP A 318 -14.20 0.04 26.67
CA ASP A 318 -15.02 1.24 26.92
C ASP A 318 -16.16 1.41 25.90
N LEU A 319 -15.93 1.03 24.63
CA LEU A 319 -16.82 1.36 23.53
C LEU A 319 -17.71 0.20 23.03
N SER A 320 -17.38 -1.05 23.35
CA SER A 320 -18.16 -2.21 22.88
C SER A 320 -19.45 -2.48 23.68
N ARG A 321 -19.66 -1.80 24.79
CA ARG A 321 -20.87 -1.90 25.62
C ARG A 321 -21.46 -0.52 25.90
N PRO A 322 -22.75 -0.41 26.26
CA PRO A 322 -23.33 0.84 26.68
C PRO A 322 -22.52 1.51 27.80
N SER A 323 -22.03 2.70 27.54
CA SER A 323 -21.22 3.50 28.48
C SER A 323 -21.38 4.99 28.14
N ALA A 324 -21.07 5.86 29.11
CA ALA A 324 -21.09 7.31 28.88
C ALA A 324 -20.11 7.71 27.76
N LYS A 325 -18.91 7.11 27.73
CA LYS A 325 -17.88 7.37 26.70
C LYS A 325 -18.36 6.97 25.30
N ARG A 326 -19.05 5.83 25.18
CA ARG A 326 -19.68 5.38 23.94
C ARG A 326 -20.71 6.38 23.45
N GLN A 327 -21.63 6.76 24.33
CA GLN A 327 -22.71 7.71 23.99
C GLN A 327 -22.15 9.07 23.58
N GLU A 328 -21.14 9.58 24.31
CA GLU A 328 -20.48 10.82 23.98
C GLU A 328 -19.82 10.78 22.59
N GLN A 329 -19.09 9.72 22.26
CA GLN A 329 -18.45 9.58 20.95
C GLN A 329 -19.49 9.54 19.82
N ILE A 330 -20.59 8.76 20.00
CA ILE A 330 -21.68 8.68 19.02
C ILE A 330 -22.33 10.06 18.84
N ALA A 331 -22.62 10.77 19.91
CA ALA A 331 -23.21 12.10 19.84
C ALA A 331 -22.31 13.10 19.10
N ARG A 332 -21.00 13.07 19.36
CA ARG A 332 -20.03 13.90 18.65
C ARG A 332 -19.95 13.53 17.15
N ALA A 333 -19.98 12.24 16.83
CA ALA A 333 -19.96 11.74 15.45
C ALA A 333 -21.22 12.16 14.68
N HIS A 334 -22.41 12.02 15.30
CA HIS A 334 -23.67 12.51 14.70
C HIS A 334 -23.69 14.01 14.53
N GLY A 335 -23.07 14.77 15.44
CA GLY A 335 -22.91 16.21 15.35
C GLY A 335 -22.11 16.71 14.14
N LEU A 336 -21.38 15.82 13.44
CA LEU A 336 -20.70 16.19 12.20
C LEU A 336 -21.68 16.44 11.03
N PHE A 337 -22.85 15.83 11.03
CA PHE A 337 -23.81 15.90 9.93
C PHE A 337 -24.71 17.15 10.07
N VAL A 338 -24.13 18.33 9.88
CA VAL A 338 -24.77 19.63 10.12
C VAL A 338 -25.76 20.01 9.02
N ALA A 339 -25.36 19.82 7.75
CA ALA A 339 -26.15 20.20 6.59
C ALA A 339 -25.86 19.28 5.40
N ASP A 340 -26.67 19.39 4.34
CA ASP A 340 -26.35 18.72 3.08
C ASP A 340 -25.37 19.56 2.26
N PRO A 341 -24.18 19.05 1.91
CA PRO A 341 -23.20 19.76 1.10
C PRO A 341 -23.72 20.21 -0.27
N THR A 342 -24.77 19.59 -0.80
CA THR A 342 -25.40 19.98 -2.08
C THR A 342 -25.98 21.38 -2.05
N ILE A 343 -26.44 21.84 -0.88
CA ILE A 343 -26.97 23.22 -0.70
C ILE A 343 -25.93 24.26 -1.10
N ASP A 344 -24.69 24.07 -0.64
CA ASP A 344 -23.59 24.98 -0.99
C ASP A 344 -23.21 24.88 -2.46
N VAL A 345 -23.23 23.67 -3.04
CA VAL A 345 -22.93 23.47 -4.46
C VAL A 345 -23.96 24.17 -5.35
N VAL A 346 -25.27 24.00 -5.06
CA VAL A 346 -26.35 24.66 -5.81
C VAL A 346 -26.27 26.18 -5.65
N ARG A 347 -25.98 26.67 -4.45
CA ARG A 347 -25.81 28.11 -4.19
C ARG A 347 -24.69 28.70 -5.08
N GLU A 348 -23.55 28.04 -5.15
CA GLU A 348 -22.45 28.54 -5.98
C GLU A 348 -22.73 28.38 -7.49
N ALA A 349 -23.45 27.33 -7.90
CA ALA A 349 -23.86 27.15 -9.29
C ALA A 349 -24.82 28.25 -9.78
N THR A 350 -25.70 28.72 -8.90
CA THR A 350 -26.72 29.75 -9.22
C THR A 350 -26.25 31.20 -9.01
N ARG A 351 -25.05 31.37 -8.46
CA ARG A 351 -24.49 32.70 -8.18
C ARG A 351 -24.25 33.48 -9.47
N ARG A 352 -24.89 34.66 -9.59
CA ARG A 352 -24.82 35.50 -10.81
C ARG A 352 -23.52 36.30 -10.93
N ASP A 353 -22.84 36.57 -9.83
CA ASP A 353 -21.57 37.32 -9.79
C ASP A 353 -20.39 36.34 -9.94
N ARG A 354 -20.10 35.96 -11.20
CA ARG A 354 -19.06 34.99 -11.54
C ARG A 354 -17.65 35.59 -11.62
N ASP A 355 -17.53 36.92 -11.55
CA ASP A 355 -16.25 37.63 -11.66
C ASP A 355 -15.67 38.02 -10.29
N GLY A 356 -15.77 37.16 -9.30
CA GLY A 356 -15.19 37.36 -7.98
C GLY A 356 -13.76 37.90 -8.08
N VAL A 357 -13.50 39.03 -7.45
CA VAL A 357 -12.20 39.74 -7.44
C VAL A 357 -11.12 38.78 -6.90
N LEU A 358 -10.35 38.20 -7.81
CA LEU A 358 -9.21 37.38 -7.44
C LEU A 358 -8.13 38.25 -6.83
N LYS A 359 -8.00 38.23 -5.51
CA LYS A 359 -6.92 38.93 -4.82
C LYS A 359 -5.56 38.36 -5.29
N PRO A 360 -4.56 39.20 -5.57
CA PRO A 360 -3.24 38.72 -5.89
C PRO A 360 -2.60 38.10 -4.65
N VAL A 361 -2.39 36.79 -4.66
CA VAL A 361 -1.64 36.11 -3.60
C VAL A 361 -0.15 36.26 -3.87
N GLN A 362 0.56 36.92 -2.96
CA GLN A 362 2.03 36.94 -2.97
C GLN A 362 2.54 35.58 -2.46
N VAL A 363 2.89 34.69 -3.40
CA VAL A 363 3.58 33.44 -3.07
C VAL A 363 5.04 33.77 -2.74
N PRO A 364 5.55 33.44 -1.54
CA PRO A 364 6.96 33.63 -1.22
C PRO A 364 7.83 32.95 -2.27
N LYS A 365 8.72 33.69 -2.91
CA LYS A 365 9.66 33.12 -3.88
C LYS A 365 10.82 32.49 -3.12
N LEU A 366 11.00 31.18 -3.26
CA LEU A 366 12.24 30.54 -2.76
C LEU A 366 13.46 31.21 -3.39
N PRO A 367 14.53 31.45 -2.62
CA PRO A 367 15.81 31.90 -3.15
C PRO A 367 16.26 31.02 -4.33
N HIS A 368 16.80 31.65 -5.36
CA HIS A 368 17.22 30.95 -6.59
C HIS A 368 18.12 29.74 -6.31
N ARG A 369 19.05 29.88 -5.34
CA ARG A 369 19.95 28.78 -4.93
C ARG A 369 19.20 27.56 -4.40
N MET A 370 18.16 27.74 -3.57
CA MET A 370 17.37 26.60 -3.05
C MET A 370 16.55 25.91 -4.15
N ARG A 371 16.06 26.63 -5.15
CA ARG A 371 15.38 26.05 -6.32
C ARG A 371 16.32 25.19 -7.15
N VAL A 372 17.52 25.72 -7.43
CA VAL A 372 18.56 24.99 -8.19
C VAL A 372 18.97 23.73 -7.45
N THR A 373 19.22 23.81 -6.13
CA THR A 373 19.57 22.62 -5.33
C THR A 373 18.48 21.55 -5.35
N ALA A 374 17.19 21.94 -5.21
CA ALA A 374 16.07 20.99 -5.24
C ALA A 374 15.93 20.34 -6.64
N TYR A 375 16.11 21.08 -7.71
CA TYR A 375 16.08 20.52 -9.08
C TYR A 375 17.26 19.62 -9.35
N SER A 376 18.46 19.98 -8.86
CA SER A 376 19.64 19.14 -8.99
C SER A 376 19.48 17.82 -8.23
N MET A 377 18.94 17.85 -7.01
CA MET A 377 18.64 16.62 -6.26
C MET A 377 17.60 15.73 -6.96
N LEU A 378 16.54 16.31 -7.53
CA LEU A 378 15.53 15.57 -8.29
C LEU A 378 16.09 14.97 -9.58
N ALA A 379 16.94 15.72 -10.28
CA ALA A 379 17.62 15.25 -11.49
C ALA A 379 18.62 14.13 -11.17
N ILE A 380 19.41 14.28 -10.11
CA ILE A 380 20.35 13.24 -9.63
C ILE A 380 19.59 11.98 -9.22
N TYR A 381 18.48 12.12 -8.48
CA TYR A 381 17.64 10.98 -8.11
C TYR A 381 17.03 10.28 -9.33
N GLY A 382 16.56 11.06 -10.31
CA GLY A 382 16.05 10.53 -11.58
C GLY A 382 17.13 9.80 -12.40
N LEU A 383 18.34 10.37 -12.50
CA LEU A 383 19.47 9.75 -13.17
C LEU A 383 19.96 8.50 -12.46
N MET A 384 20.02 8.51 -11.12
CA MET A 384 20.40 7.33 -10.34
C MET A 384 19.38 6.19 -10.49
N THR A 385 18.08 6.49 -10.52
CA THR A 385 17.04 5.47 -10.73
C THR A 385 17.03 4.93 -12.15
N LEU A 386 17.23 5.75 -13.16
CA LEU A 386 17.35 5.34 -14.57
C LEU A 386 18.65 4.56 -14.81
N GLY A 387 19.77 5.00 -14.23
CA GLY A 387 21.03 4.30 -14.28
C GLY A 387 20.97 2.93 -13.61
N ALA A 388 20.34 2.84 -12.44
CA ALA A 388 20.14 1.58 -11.72
C ALA A 388 19.27 0.59 -12.51
N GLN A 389 18.23 1.08 -13.18
CA GLN A 389 17.39 0.24 -14.05
C GLN A 389 18.12 -0.18 -15.34
N GLY A 390 18.93 0.70 -15.90
CA GLY A 390 19.78 0.38 -17.07
C GLY A 390 20.79 -0.72 -16.76
N ILE A 391 21.53 -0.61 -15.65
CA ILE A 391 22.48 -1.62 -15.20
C ILE A 391 21.79 -2.97 -14.99
N ALA A 392 20.60 -2.97 -14.39
CA ALA A 392 19.81 -4.18 -14.19
C ALA A 392 19.29 -4.79 -15.51
N ALA A 393 18.92 -3.94 -16.48
CA ALA A 393 18.41 -4.39 -17.77
C ALA A 393 19.51 -5.02 -18.65
N PHE A 394 20.72 -4.45 -18.63
CA PHE A 394 21.84 -4.92 -19.45
C PHE A 394 22.68 -6.03 -18.78
N GLY A 395 22.36 -6.45 -17.55
CA GLY A 395 23.03 -7.57 -16.87
C GLY A 395 24.51 -7.34 -16.53
N VAL A 396 24.95 -6.09 -16.47
CA VAL A 396 26.35 -5.75 -16.19
C VAL A 396 26.77 -6.25 -14.79
N GLY A 397 27.85 -7.05 -14.74
CA GLY A 397 28.40 -7.58 -13.48
C GLY A 397 27.67 -8.79 -12.89
N VAL A 398 26.90 -9.50 -13.70
CA VAL A 398 26.33 -10.82 -13.39
C VAL A 398 27.37 -11.90 -13.70
N ALA A 399 27.44 -12.90 -12.84
CA ALA A 399 28.31 -14.04 -13.08
C ALA A 399 27.75 -14.90 -14.25
N GLU A 400 28.63 -15.24 -15.17
CA GLU A 400 28.28 -16.00 -16.38
C GLU A 400 29.04 -17.33 -16.44
N ALA A 401 28.52 -18.28 -17.18
CA ALA A 401 29.19 -19.54 -17.45
C ALA A 401 30.46 -19.31 -18.29
N PRO A 402 31.61 -19.85 -17.89
CA PRO A 402 32.86 -19.72 -18.66
C PRO A 402 32.68 -20.21 -20.12
N ARG A 403 33.22 -19.48 -21.07
CA ARG A 403 33.12 -19.84 -22.52
C ARG A 403 33.75 -21.19 -22.83
N SER A 404 34.74 -21.61 -22.05
CA SER A 404 35.41 -22.91 -22.14
C SER A 404 34.64 -24.08 -21.51
N ALA A 405 33.53 -23.81 -20.81
CA ALA A 405 32.74 -24.85 -20.18
C ALA A 405 31.81 -25.47 -21.21
N HIS A 406 32.12 -26.69 -21.65
CA HIS A 406 31.27 -27.47 -22.54
C HIS A 406 30.66 -28.63 -21.79
N SER A 407 29.46 -29.03 -22.20
CA SER A 407 28.69 -30.15 -21.61
C SER A 407 28.43 -29.96 -20.11
N ARG A 408 28.24 -28.72 -19.68
CA ARG A 408 27.97 -28.35 -18.26
C ARG A 408 26.71 -27.51 -18.12
N VAL A 409 26.00 -27.71 -17.02
CA VAL A 409 24.95 -26.84 -16.53
C VAL A 409 25.24 -26.43 -15.10
N TYR A 410 24.85 -25.22 -14.73
CA TYR A 410 25.05 -24.68 -13.39
C TYR A 410 23.76 -24.75 -12.62
N LEU A 411 23.79 -25.37 -11.42
CA LEU A 411 22.62 -25.74 -10.68
C LEU A 411 22.59 -25.09 -9.30
N GLY A 412 21.50 -24.38 -9.03
CA GLY A 412 21.14 -23.93 -7.70
C GLY A 412 19.78 -24.46 -7.27
N VAL A 413 19.57 -24.64 -5.98
CA VAL A 413 18.28 -25.08 -5.42
C VAL A 413 17.91 -24.18 -4.25
N HIS A 414 16.83 -23.43 -4.39
CA HIS A 414 16.24 -22.72 -3.26
C HIS A 414 15.53 -23.70 -2.34
N LEU A 415 15.97 -23.72 -1.09
CA LEU A 415 15.49 -24.62 -0.07
C LEU A 415 14.66 -23.88 0.97
N SER A 416 13.54 -24.49 1.34
CA SER A 416 12.77 -24.16 2.55
C SER A 416 13.30 -24.98 3.75
N ARG A 417 12.84 -24.62 4.97
CA ARG A 417 13.16 -25.37 6.19
C ARG A 417 12.97 -26.89 6.03
N ALA A 418 11.77 -27.29 5.58
CA ALA A 418 11.40 -28.69 5.45
C ALA A 418 12.31 -29.46 4.47
N GLU A 419 12.96 -28.78 3.55
CA GLU A 419 13.84 -29.38 2.53
C GLU A 419 15.28 -29.46 3.03
N VAL A 420 15.76 -28.45 3.78
CA VAL A 420 17.08 -28.44 4.41
C VAL A 420 17.21 -29.58 5.40
N GLU A 421 16.17 -29.85 6.17
CA GLU A 421 16.12 -30.89 7.21
C GLU A 421 16.02 -32.34 6.65
N GLN A 422 16.00 -32.52 5.30
CA GLN A 422 15.89 -33.84 4.67
C GLN A 422 17.24 -34.37 4.19
N PRO A 423 17.80 -35.44 4.78
CA PRO A 423 19.09 -36.01 4.36
C PRO A 423 19.13 -36.47 2.89
N ALA A 424 17.99 -36.93 2.38
CA ALA A 424 17.87 -37.35 0.97
C ALA A 424 18.08 -36.16 0.00
N ILE A 425 17.62 -34.95 0.35
CA ILE A 425 17.83 -33.76 -0.45
C ILE A 425 19.28 -33.31 -0.37
N GLN A 426 19.88 -33.30 0.84
CA GLN A 426 21.28 -32.96 1.04
C GLN A 426 22.20 -33.88 0.22
N THR A 427 21.97 -35.18 0.27
CA THR A 427 22.72 -36.15 -0.53
C THR A 427 22.52 -35.96 -2.04
N ALA A 428 21.30 -35.59 -2.48
CA ALA A 428 21.04 -35.31 -3.90
C ALA A 428 21.80 -34.04 -4.36
N LEU A 429 21.85 -32.99 -3.56
CA LEU A 429 22.62 -31.75 -3.83
C LEU A 429 24.11 -32.06 -3.97
N GLN A 430 24.67 -32.81 -3.04
CA GLN A 430 26.06 -33.22 -3.07
C GLN A 430 26.40 -34.00 -4.35
N ARG A 431 25.62 -35.05 -4.67
CA ARG A 431 25.83 -35.85 -5.87
C ARG A 431 25.70 -35.08 -7.18
N MET A 432 24.85 -34.07 -7.19
CA MET A 432 24.61 -33.22 -8.35
C MET A 432 25.53 -32.00 -8.38
N HIS A 433 26.43 -31.83 -7.46
CA HIS A 433 27.24 -30.63 -7.33
C HIS A 433 26.38 -29.35 -7.47
N ALA A 434 25.25 -29.29 -6.77
CA ALA A 434 24.33 -28.19 -6.83
C ALA A 434 24.53 -27.25 -5.63
N THR A 435 24.38 -25.93 -5.83
CA THR A 435 24.44 -24.94 -4.75
C THR A 435 23.12 -24.91 -3.99
N ALA A 436 23.16 -25.08 -2.67
CA ALA A 436 22.02 -24.83 -1.78
C ALA A 436 21.82 -23.33 -1.60
N ILE A 437 20.71 -22.78 -2.08
CA ILE A 437 20.38 -21.37 -1.96
C ILE A 437 19.47 -21.21 -0.74
N LEU A 438 19.97 -20.49 0.28
CA LEU A 438 19.28 -20.28 1.54
C LEU A 438 18.82 -18.83 1.66
N ASP A 439 17.61 -18.63 2.18
CA ASP A 439 17.09 -17.30 2.51
C ASP A 439 17.01 -17.06 4.03
N GLY A 440 16.79 -15.81 4.44
CA GLY A 440 16.76 -15.45 5.86
C GLY A 440 15.63 -16.12 6.63
N GLU A 441 14.52 -16.46 5.98
CA GLU A 441 13.40 -17.17 6.59
C GLU A 441 13.79 -18.63 6.92
N THR A 442 14.41 -19.32 5.96
CA THR A 442 14.97 -20.67 6.17
C THR A 442 16.03 -20.67 7.27
N MET A 443 16.94 -19.68 7.27
CA MET A 443 17.98 -19.57 8.28
C MET A 443 17.48 -19.34 9.70
N SER A 444 16.38 -18.60 9.83
CA SER A 444 15.79 -18.30 11.16
C SER A 444 14.95 -19.43 11.74
N THR A 445 14.57 -20.42 10.92
CA THR A 445 13.60 -21.47 11.30
C THR A 445 14.13 -22.89 11.19
N ALA A 446 15.18 -23.14 10.38
CA ALA A 446 15.74 -24.47 10.19
C ALA A 446 16.65 -24.90 11.35
N ASP A 447 16.78 -26.21 11.56
CA ASP A 447 17.69 -26.79 12.54
C ASP A 447 19.15 -26.48 12.17
N GLY A 448 19.91 -25.95 13.14
CA GLY A 448 21.32 -25.63 12.95
C GLY A 448 22.19 -26.83 12.58
N ALA A 449 21.88 -28.02 13.09
CA ALA A 449 22.60 -29.25 12.73
C ALA A 449 22.34 -29.63 11.27
N ALA A 450 21.11 -29.49 10.78
CA ALA A 450 20.76 -29.75 9.40
C ALA A 450 21.43 -28.77 8.42
N LEU A 451 21.55 -27.51 8.83
CA LEU A 451 22.28 -26.50 8.07
C LEU A 451 23.77 -26.78 8.01
N GLN A 452 24.38 -27.18 9.15
CA GLN A 452 25.80 -27.53 9.21
C GLN A 452 26.10 -28.77 8.36
N ALA A 453 25.22 -29.75 8.33
CA ALA A 453 25.37 -30.97 7.51
C ALA A 453 25.54 -30.69 6.01
N LEU A 454 24.96 -29.59 5.47
CA LEU A 454 25.20 -29.18 4.07
C LEU A 454 26.69 -28.90 3.82
N VAL A 455 27.31 -28.11 4.70
CA VAL A 455 28.73 -27.72 4.55
C VAL A 455 29.64 -28.91 4.82
N ASP A 456 29.32 -29.76 5.81
CA ASP A 456 30.09 -30.97 6.13
C ASP A 456 30.07 -31.96 4.96
N GLN A 457 28.97 -32.00 4.19
CA GLN A 457 28.85 -32.76 2.95
C GLN A 457 29.45 -32.05 1.72
N ARG A 458 30.14 -30.90 1.92
CA ARG A 458 30.72 -30.09 0.84
C ARG A 458 29.72 -29.59 -0.20
N VAL A 459 28.49 -29.30 0.22
CA VAL A 459 27.50 -28.61 -0.61
C VAL A 459 27.78 -27.10 -0.52
N ASP A 460 27.89 -26.45 -1.68
CA ASP A 460 28.05 -25.02 -1.74
C ASP A 460 26.79 -24.30 -1.27
N VAL A 461 26.96 -23.22 -0.52
CA VAL A 461 25.84 -22.43 0.03
C VAL A 461 25.81 -21.06 -0.61
N GLY A 462 24.70 -20.73 -1.26
CA GLY A 462 24.42 -19.43 -1.86
C GLY A 462 23.42 -18.62 -1.03
N ASN A 463 23.47 -17.30 -1.14
CA ASN A 463 22.55 -16.38 -0.49
C ASN A 463 21.32 -16.12 -1.37
N GLY A 464 20.13 -16.50 -0.93
CA GLY A 464 18.84 -16.27 -1.59
C GLY A 464 18.13 -14.96 -1.22
N GLY A 465 18.70 -14.17 -0.33
CA GLY A 465 18.10 -12.96 0.24
C GLY A 465 17.33 -13.25 1.53
N TRP A 466 16.55 -12.29 2.00
CA TRP A 466 15.83 -12.40 3.27
C TRP A 466 14.42 -13.04 3.15
N GLY A 467 14.05 -13.57 1.98
CA GLY A 467 12.72 -14.16 1.76
C GLY A 467 11.69 -13.15 1.30
N LYS A 468 10.44 -13.22 1.79
CA LYS A 468 9.33 -12.32 1.41
C LYS A 468 9.65 -10.87 1.85
N GLY A 469 10.14 -10.11 0.93
CA GLY A 469 10.94 -8.96 1.10
C GLY A 469 10.32 -7.71 1.68
N ARG A 470 11.16 -6.92 2.27
CA ARG A 470 10.95 -5.51 2.57
C ARG A 470 11.02 -4.67 1.28
N PRO A 471 10.32 -3.56 1.19
CA PRO A 471 9.95 -2.92 -0.07
C PRO A 471 10.86 -1.80 -0.56
N PHE A 472 11.78 -1.26 0.23
CA PHE A 472 12.66 -0.16 -0.20
C PHE A 472 14.00 -0.68 -0.71
N ARG A 473 14.28 -0.43 -1.99
CA ARG A 473 15.39 -1.06 -2.71
C ARG A 473 16.77 -0.94 -2.06
N PRO A 474 17.29 0.22 -1.61
CA PRO A 474 18.60 0.27 -0.96
C PRO A 474 18.66 -0.48 0.38
N LEU A 475 17.66 -0.28 1.28
CA LEU A 475 17.58 -0.98 2.56
C LEU A 475 17.23 -2.46 2.40
N ARG A 476 16.49 -2.80 1.35
CA ARG A 476 16.19 -4.18 1.00
C ARG A 476 17.43 -4.89 0.50
N ALA A 477 18.19 -4.29 -0.41
CA ALA A 477 19.43 -4.86 -0.90
C ALA A 477 20.45 -5.04 0.24
N GLU A 478 20.52 -4.09 1.18
CA GLU A 478 21.30 -4.24 2.39
C GLU A 478 20.84 -5.44 3.23
N THR A 479 19.55 -5.57 3.48
CA THR A 479 18.99 -6.70 4.25
C THR A 479 19.14 -8.01 3.51
N ASP A 480 18.80 -8.04 2.22
CA ASP A 480 18.84 -9.26 1.41
C ASP A 480 20.28 -9.76 1.22
N VAL A 481 21.25 -8.88 1.06
CA VAL A 481 22.64 -9.28 0.82
C VAL A 481 23.43 -9.36 2.12
N ILE A 482 23.44 -8.30 2.93
CA ILE A 482 24.30 -8.21 4.11
C ILE A 482 23.74 -9.04 5.27
N ALA A 483 22.50 -8.75 5.69
CA ALA A 483 21.93 -9.39 6.87
C ALA A 483 21.71 -10.89 6.65
N SER A 484 21.29 -11.31 5.44
CA SER A 484 21.16 -12.75 5.15
C SER A 484 22.50 -13.45 5.06
N THR A 485 23.55 -12.81 4.49
CA THR A 485 24.92 -13.38 4.51
C THR A 485 25.43 -13.57 5.93
N ASP A 486 25.23 -12.57 6.78
CA ASP A 486 25.66 -12.63 8.18
C ASP A 486 24.90 -13.70 8.96
N ALA A 487 23.58 -13.85 8.69
CA ALA A 487 22.77 -14.93 9.26
C ALA A 487 23.28 -16.31 8.83
N ILE A 488 23.57 -16.51 7.54
CA ILE A 488 24.12 -17.77 7.02
C ILE A 488 25.45 -18.09 7.71
N LYS A 489 26.39 -17.15 7.74
CA LYS A 489 27.71 -17.34 8.37
C LYS A 489 27.64 -17.58 9.88
N LYS A 490 26.66 -17.00 10.55
CA LYS A 490 26.43 -17.21 11.99
C LYS A 490 25.86 -18.60 12.29
N SER A 491 24.97 -19.08 11.44
CA SER A 491 24.28 -20.37 11.66
C SER A 491 25.07 -21.55 11.12
N VAL A 492 26.01 -21.33 10.19
CA VAL A 492 26.77 -22.41 9.53
C VAL A 492 28.25 -22.08 9.57
N SER A 493 28.99 -22.79 10.42
CA SER A 493 30.43 -22.61 10.58
C SER A 493 31.18 -23.06 9.30
N GLY A 494 32.11 -22.21 8.82
CA GLY A 494 32.91 -22.51 7.63
C GLY A 494 32.18 -22.29 6.29
N ALA A 495 30.94 -21.81 6.25
CA ALA A 495 30.22 -21.54 5.01
C ALA A 495 30.92 -20.45 4.18
N LYS A 496 31.27 -20.78 2.95
CA LYS A 496 31.73 -19.83 1.93
C LYS A 496 30.55 -19.41 1.08
N VAL A 497 29.98 -18.23 1.38
CA VAL A 497 28.83 -17.68 0.65
C VAL A 497 29.35 -16.77 -0.45
N LEU A 498 29.57 -17.33 -1.63
CA LEU A 498 30.20 -16.64 -2.77
C LEU A 498 29.17 -16.09 -3.78
N GLU A 499 27.93 -16.54 -3.73
CA GLU A 499 26.89 -16.17 -4.67
C GLU A 499 25.71 -15.49 -3.95
N PHE A 500 25.17 -14.44 -4.61
CA PHE A 500 23.87 -13.89 -4.29
C PHE A 500 22.90 -14.21 -5.43
N VAL A 501 21.87 -14.96 -5.13
CA VAL A 501 20.89 -15.49 -6.09
C VAL A 501 19.48 -15.05 -5.67
N PRO A 502 19.09 -13.79 -5.92
CA PRO A 502 17.81 -13.30 -5.50
C PRO A 502 16.66 -14.00 -6.25
N GLY A 503 15.62 -14.41 -5.52
CA GLY A 503 14.41 -15.02 -6.10
C GLY A 503 13.54 -14.05 -6.90
N ARG A 504 14.06 -12.86 -7.22
CA ARG A 504 13.41 -11.75 -7.91
C ARG A 504 14.36 -11.09 -8.91
N ARG A 505 13.86 -10.14 -9.70
CA ARG A 505 14.74 -9.26 -10.49
C ARG A 505 15.61 -8.42 -9.56
N PHE A 506 16.92 -8.45 -9.79
CA PHE A 506 17.90 -7.64 -9.05
C PHE A 506 18.03 -6.24 -9.65
N ASP A 507 18.70 -5.35 -8.90
CA ASP A 507 19.04 -3.99 -9.34
C ASP A 507 20.49 -3.62 -8.98
N ALA A 508 20.89 -2.38 -9.27
CA ALA A 508 22.24 -1.93 -9.02
C ALA A 508 22.62 -1.90 -7.52
N PHE A 509 21.67 -1.77 -6.62
CA PHE A 509 21.93 -1.82 -5.19
C PHE A 509 22.29 -3.23 -4.75
N ASP A 510 21.57 -4.23 -5.24
CA ASP A 510 21.89 -5.65 -5.01
C ASP A 510 23.35 -5.93 -5.43
N GLN A 511 23.78 -5.39 -6.59
CA GLN A 511 25.15 -5.55 -7.08
C GLN A 511 26.20 -4.87 -6.20
N ILE A 512 25.93 -3.64 -5.76
CA ILE A 512 26.84 -2.89 -4.88
C ILE A 512 27.05 -3.65 -3.56
N TYR A 513 25.97 -4.12 -2.94
CA TYR A 513 26.06 -4.83 -1.67
C TYR A 513 26.64 -6.23 -1.81
N ALA A 514 26.33 -6.96 -2.91
CA ALA A 514 26.96 -8.24 -3.19
C ALA A 514 28.49 -8.11 -3.34
N ARG A 515 28.97 -7.09 -4.09
CA ARG A 515 30.42 -6.80 -4.21
C ARG A 515 31.06 -6.47 -2.87
N ARG A 516 30.39 -5.72 -1.98
CA ARG A 516 30.89 -5.42 -0.62
C ARG A 516 31.09 -6.67 0.23
N ARG A 517 30.39 -7.74 -0.06
CA ARG A 517 30.48 -9.04 0.63
C ARG A 517 31.28 -10.08 -0.14
N ASN A 518 31.98 -9.68 -1.20
CA ASN A 518 32.72 -10.57 -2.13
C ASN A 518 31.81 -11.66 -2.72
N GLN A 519 30.54 -11.32 -2.96
CA GLN A 519 29.58 -12.19 -3.60
C GLN A 519 29.40 -11.82 -5.06
N ARG A 520 29.23 -12.85 -5.89
CA ARG A 520 28.88 -12.70 -7.29
C ARG A 520 27.35 -12.72 -7.41
N LEU A 521 26.83 -11.80 -8.19
CA LEU A 521 25.41 -11.75 -8.51
C LEU A 521 25.10 -12.78 -9.59
N VAL A 522 24.23 -13.73 -9.30
CA VAL A 522 23.83 -14.79 -10.24
C VAL A 522 22.41 -14.55 -10.70
N ARG A 523 22.22 -14.48 -12.03
CA ARG A 523 20.92 -14.45 -12.68
C ARG A 523 20.69 -15.79 -13.33
N PRO A 524 19.70 -16.59 -12.88
CA PRO A 524 19.38 -17.84 -13.54
C PRO A 524 18.78 -17.58 -14.92
N ASP A 525 19.17 -18.40 -15.90
CA ASP A 525 18.53 -18.42 -17.21
C ASP A 525 17.13 -19.03 -17.09
N PHE A 526 16.99 -20.01 -16.19
CA PHE A 526 15.75 -20.75 -15.97
C PHE A 526 15.49 -20.92 -14.47
N VAL A 527 14.33 -20.44 -14.02
CA VAL A 527 13.79 -20.78 -12.69
C VAL A 527 12.74 -21.87 -12.88
N VAL A 528 13.00 -23.02 -12.29
CA VAL A 528 12.23 -24.25 -12.48
C VAL A 528 11.49 -24.59 -11.19
N ARG A 529 10.27 -25.05 -11.28
CA ARG A 529 9.51 -25.55 -10.11
C ARG A 529 9.45 -27.09 -10.12
N PRO A 530 9.32 -27.75 -8.94
CA PRO A 530 9.29 -29.21 -8.86
C PRO A 530 8.21 -29.92 -9.70
N GLY A 531 7.18 -29.23 -10.15
CA GLY A 531 6.12 -29.77 -11.02
C GLY A 531 6.27 -29.44 -12.51
N ALA A 532 7.27 -28.63 -12.89
CA ALA A 532 7.41 -28.07 -14.24
C ALA A 532 8.88 -28.13 -14.71
N LEU A 533 9.44 -29.34 -14.77
CA LEU A 533 10.83 -29.51 -15.19
C LEU A 533 10.97 -29.40 -16.71
N PRO A 534 12.08 -28.78 -17.19
CA PRO A 534 12.35 -28.66 -18.62
C PRO A 534 12.60 -30.04 -19.24
N LYS A 535 12.08 -30.29 -20.44
CA LYS A 535 12.29 -31.52 -21.18
C LYS A 535 13.74 -31.68 -21.66
N ARG A 536 14.44 -30.59 -21.89
CA ARG A 536 15.87 -30.51 -22.28
C ARG A 536 16.59 -29.45 -21.45
N LEU A 537 17.88 -29.66 -21.24
CA LEU A 537 18.78 -28.71 -20.60
C LEU A 537 19.73 -28.13 -21.65
N HIS A 538 20.01 -26.83 -21.53
CA HIS A 538 20.92 -26.13 -22.44
C HIS A 538 22.35 -26.17 -21.87
N ASP A 539 23.31 -26.49 -22.74
CA ASP A 539 24.73 -26.40 -22.38
C ASP A 539 25.06 -24.98 -21.85
N ARG A 540 25.80 -24.94 -20.76
CA ARG A 540 26.15 -23.72 -20.00
C ARG A 540 24.96 -22.97 -19.39
N GLY A 541 23.77 -23.52 -19.42
CA GLY A 541 22.59 -22.89 -18.80
C GLY A 541 22.68 -22.86 -17.28
N VAL A 542 22.23 -21.76 -16.68
CA VAL A 542 22.12 -21.56 -15.23
C VAL A 542 20.67 -21.84 -14.81
N TYR A 543 20.47 -22.92 -14.07
CA TYR A 543 19.17 -23.38 -13.61
C TYR A 543 19.04 -23.22 -12.10
N VAL A 544 17.92 -22.68 -11.66
CA VAL A 544 17.57 -22.64 -10.24
C VAL A 544 16.24 -23.35 -10.04
N LEU A 545 16.27 -24.45 -9.28
CA LEU A 545 15.08 -25.13 -8.82
C LEU A 545 14.53 -24.40 -7.59
N ASP A 546 13.33 -23.84 -7.70
CA ASP A 546 12.64 -23.19 -6.59
C ASP A 546 11.78 -24.22 -5.84
N GLY A 547 12.31 -24.77 -4.75
CA GLY A 547 11.64 -25.71 -3.87
C GLY A 547 10.63 -25.08 -2.92
N ARG A 548 10.73 -23.77 -2.69
CA ARG A 548 9.90 -23.05 -1.72
C ARG A 548 8.40 -23.18 -2.06
N GLY A 549 7.62 -23.54 -1.04
CA GLY A 549 6.18 -23.81 -1.23
C GLY A 549 5.85 -25.19 -1.82
N SER A 550 6.86 -26.04 -2.03
CA SER A 550 6.69 -27.45 -2.40
C SER A 550 6.90 -28.37 -1.20
N SER A 551 6.42 -29.62 -1.28
CA SER A 551 6.81 -30.62 -0.29
C SER A 551 8.23 -31.14 -0.58
N ALA A 552 8.98 -31.47 0.48
CA ALA A 552 10.32 -32.03 0.37
C ALA A 552 10.37 -33.30 -0.55
N ARG A 553 9.31 -34.11 -0.54
CA ARG A 553 9.16 -35.25 -1.44
C ARG A 553 9.11 -34.85 -2.92
N ARG A 554 8.41 -33.74 -3.24
CA ARG A 554 8.33 -33.23 -4.62
C ARG A 554 9.66 -32.67 -5.08
N THR A 555 10.34 -31.92 -4.21
CA THR A 555 11.67 -31.34 -4.51
C THR A 555 12.70 -32.45 -4.70
N HIS A 556 12.72 -33.49 -3.86
CA HIS A 556 13.58 -34.65 -4.05
C HIS A 556 13.29 -35.40 -5.35
N GLY A 557 11.99 -35.60 -5.69
CA GLY A 557 11.57 -36.18 -6.96
C GLY A 557 12.04 -35.34 -8.17
N ALA A 558 11.99 -34.02 -8.08
CA ALA A 558 12.47 -33.12 -9.11
C ALA A 558 14.00 -33.20 -9.30
N LEU A 559 14.77 -33.25 -8.22
CA LEU A 559 16.22 -33.46 -8.28
C LEU A 559 16.58 -34.79 -8.92
N THR A 560 15.87 -35.85 -8.57
CA THR A 560 16.04 -37.16 -9.20
C THR A 560 15.75 -37.14 -10.71
N ALA A 561 14.70 -36.46 -11.12
CA ALA A 561 14.34 -36.30 -12.53
C ALA A 561 15.35 -35.46 -13.32
N LEU A 562 15.86 -34.35 -12.71
CA LEU A 562 16.94 -33.55 -13.28
C LEU A 562 18.22 -34.36 -13.45
N ALA A 563 18.61 -35.20 -12.48
CA ALA A 563 19.76 -36.07 -12.57
C ALA A 563 19.64 -37.05 -13.76
N ARG A 564 18.47 -37.66 -13.96
CA ARG A 564 18.20 -38.52 -15.13
C ARG A 564 18.31 -37.74 -16.45
N THR A 565 17.82 -36.50 -16.48
CA THR A 565 17.91 -35.66 -17.69
C THR A 565 19.35 -35.31 -18.00
N LEU A 566 20.17 -34.94 -16.99
CA LEU A 566 21.61 -34.71 -17.15
C LEU A 566 22.33 -35.93 -17.75
N THR A 567 22.07 -37.13 -17.22
CA THR A 567 22.66 -38.38 -17.74
C THR A 567 22.23 -38.64 -19.19
N ARG A 568 20.95 -38.49 -19.49
CA ARG A 568 20.41 -38.68 -20.85
C ARG A 568 21.04 -37.74 -21.87
N GLU A 569 21.27 -36.49 -21.49
CA GLU A 569 21.80 -35.44 -22.38
C GLU A 569 23.33 -35.35 -22.32
N LYS A 570 23.98 -36.24 -21.57
CA LYS A 570 25.44 -36.26 -21.39
C LYS A 570 26.01 -34.93 -20.85
N LEU A 571 25.24 -34.24 -20.00
CA LEU A 571 25.63 -33.00 -19.33
C LEU A 571 26.10 -33.29 -17.91
N ARG A 572 27.05 -32.47 -17.42
CA ARG A 572 27.50 -32.50 -16.03
C ARG A 572 26.94 -31.28 -15.31
N SER A 573 26.51 -31.46 -14.08
CA SER A 573 26.14 -30.33 -13.22
C SER A 573 27.37 -29.77 -12.50
N SER A 574 27.37 -28.48 -12.32
CA SER A 574 28.37 -27.70 -11.56
C SER A 574 27.67 -26.76 -10.61
N PRO A 575 28.27 -26.44 -9.46
CA PRO A 575 27.69 -25.46 -8.55
C PRO A 575 27.75 -24.05 -9.14
N LEU A 576 26.94 -23.14 -8.59
CA LEU A 576 26.93 -21.73 -9.01
C LEU A 576 28.26 -21.02 -8.70
N SER A 577 29.03 -21.54 -7.77
CA SER A 577 30.37 -21.06 -7.43
C SER A 577 31.39 -21.17 -8.57
N ASP A 578 31.14 -22.03 -9.57
CA ASP A 578 31.97 -22.16 -10.76
C ASP A 578 31.70 -21.10 -11.85
N LEU A 579 30.63 -20.29 -11.70
CA LEU A 579 30.37 -19.14 -12.58
C LEU A 579 31.47 -18.07 -12.40
N ARG A 580 31.80 -17.31 -13.44
CA ARG A 580 32.83 -16.27 -13.42
C ARG A 580 32.26 -14.87 -13.59
#